data_5af092fb561da510abd0037866a36544
#
_entry.id   5af092fb561da510abd0037866a36544
#
_cell.length_a   1.000
_cell.length_b   1.000
_cell.length_c   1.000
_cell.angle_alpha   90.00
_cell.angle_beta   90.00
_cell.angle_gamma   90.00
#
_symmetry.space_group_name_H-M   'P 1'
#
loop_
_entity.id
_entity.type
_entity.pdbx_description
1 polymer ?
#
loop_
_entity_poly.entity_id
_entity_poly.type
_entity_poly.pdbx_seq_one_letter_code
_entity_poly.pdbx_strand_id
1 'polypeptide(L)'
;MATGILGLGTSGSTDLSSELITKLKTAESTSILDPITAEQEDTQAEIDALDEIQTMVLELLDLVDDFDLFTSDTNIFDEVSATTTGSSVSFDATDTSNMEEGTVSVKVTQLAQKDVYQSNTISDTTATMDSGSISITIDGETYDFSTDDKTYEELVSQMNKNNQLEVTLEQVGDESYRMVIKSSESGSANALTITQTDIDLGLEDEDNHVLTAQNLLATIDGIDYEKSSNQVTLESGLIIKAVDEGTSTITIEKDNASVVEGIVNIADKYNELVDLVNSYILGDDEESALISD
;
A
#
# COMPACT_ATOMS: atom_id res chain seq x y z
N MET A 1 22.71 53.30 -59.57
CA MET A 1 23.01 53.88 -58.23
C MET A 1 23.16 52.75 -57.30
N ALA A 2 24.37 52.51 -56.84
CA ALA A 2 24.63 51.43 -55.88
C ALA A 2 24.11 51.86 -54.54
N THR A 3 23.06 51.24 -54.06
CA THR A 3 22.64 51.32 -52.69
C THR A 3 23.67 50.55 -51.88
N GLY A 4 24.43 51.23 -51.00
CA GLY A 4 25.39 50.59 -50.11
C GLY A 4 24.67 49.62 -49.19
N ILE A 5 25.32 48.55 -48.83
CA ILE A 5 24.86 47.43 -47.95
C ILE A 5 24.20 47.92 -46.62
N LEU A 6 24.46 49.15 -46.21
CA LEU A 6 23.90 49.79 -45.02
C LEU A 6 22.76 50.75 -45.30
N GLY A 7 22.28 50.90 -46.56
CA GLY A 7 21.15 51.77 -46.89
C GLY A 7 21.44 53.28 -46.68
N LEU A 8 22.71 53.69 -46.63
CA LEU A 8 23.13 55.06 -46.50
C LEU A 8 22.99 55.74 -47.83
N GLY A 9 21.92 56.54 -48.06
CA GLY A 9 21.73 57.35 -49.24
C GLY A 9 22.79 58.38 -49.34
N THR A 10 23.09 58.83 -50.60
CA THR A 10 24.13 59.80 -51.01
C THR A 10 23.77 61.27 -50.73
N SER A 11 23.01 61.62 -49.70
CA SER A 11 22.79 62.99 -49.27
C SER A 11 23.41 63.20 -47.86
N GLY A 12 24.42 64.01 -47.79
CA GLY A 12 25.36 64.29 -46.72
C GLY A 12 24.79 64.80 -45.40
N SER A 13 24.03 64.03 -44.73
CA SER A 13 23.67 64.20 -43.33
C SER A 13 24.18 62.99 -42.52
N THR A 14 25.19 63.22 -41.71
CA THR A 14 25.73 62.20 -40.72
C THR A 14 24.85 62.11 -39.51
N ASP A 15 23.54 62.11 -39.69
CA ASP A 15 22.66 61.86 -38.57
C ASP A 15 22.66 60.34 -38.26
N LEU A 16 23.28 59.99 -37.19
CA LEU A 16 23.15 58.66 -36.54
C LEU A 16 21.70 58.49 -36.04
N SER A 17 20.79 58.23 -36.96
CA SER A 17 19.40 57.98 -36.62
C SER A 17 19.29 56.73 -35.75
N SER A 18 18.34 56.69 -34.87
CA SER A 18 18.03 55.50 -34.07
C SER A 18 17.85 54.23 -34.91
N GLU A 19 17.41 54.40 -36.17
CA GLU A 19 17.25 53.33 -37.14
C GLU A 19 18.62 52.77 -37.63
N LEU A 20 19.61 53.62 -37.85
CA LEU A 20 20.96 53.18 -38.22
C LEU A 20 21.64 52.45 -37.09
N ILE A 21 21.50 52.97 -35.83
CA ILE A 21 22.00 52.31 -34.65
C ILE A 21 21.36 50.93 -34.45
N THR A 22 20.05 50.80 -34.69
CA THR A 22 19.35 49.54 -34.64
C THR A 22 19.83 48.55 -35.70
N LYS A 23 20.02 49.01 -36.96
CA LYS A 23 20.56 48.18 -38.04
C LYS A 23 21.98 47.72 -37.78
N LEU A 24 22.84 48.58 -37.23
CA LEU A 24 24.19 48.19 -36.82
C LEU A 24 24.21 47.20 -35.66
N LYS A 25 23.37 47.39 -34.65
CA LYS A 25 23.22 46.42 -33.55
C LYS A 25 22.72 45.08 -34.05
N THR A 26 21.72 45.08 -34.92
CA THR A 26 21.19 43.84 -35.51
C THR A 26 22.25 43.13 -36.36
N ALA A 27 22.99 43.87 -37.23
CA ALA A 27 24.05 43.28 -38.03
C ALA A 27 25.22 42.70 -37.18
N GLU A 28 25.57 43.36 -36.09
CA GLU A 28 26.59 42.90 -35.17
C GLU A 28 26.09 41.69 -34.33
N SER A 29 24.84 41.71 -33.88
CA SER A 29 24.19 40.56 -33.22
C SER A 29 24.18 39.36 -34.14
N THR A 30 23.67 39.47 -35.34
CA THR A 30 23.60 38.37 -36.32
C THR A 30 24.98 37.82 -36.72
N SER A 31 26.01 38.64 -36.71
CA SER A 31 27.35 38.19 -37.13
C SER A 31 28.21 37.64 -35.99
N ILE A 32 27.95 38.02 -34.75
CA ILE A 32 28.80 37.67 -33.57
C ILE A 32 28.04 36.94 -32.49
N LEU A 33 26.85 37.40 -32.11
CA LEU A 33 26.08 36.83 -31.01
C LEU A 33 25.26 35.62 -31.42
N ASP A 34 24.61 35.65 -32.57
CA ASP A 34 23.75 34.55 -32.99
C ASP A 34 24.55 33.24 -33.17
N PRO A 35 25.76 33.24 -33.79
CA PRO A 35 26.58 32.01 -33.85
C PRO A 35 27.00 31.49 -32.46
N ILE A 36 27.35 32.39 -31.52
CA ILE A 36 27.74 32.00 -30.14
C ILE A 36 26.54 31.41 -29.39
N THR A 37 25.35 32.00 -29.61
CA THR A 37 24.13 31.48 -29.00
C THR A 37 23.78 30.10 -29.58
N ALA A 38 23.93 29.90 -30.89
CA ALA A 38 23.73 28.61 -31.52
C ALA A 38 24.71 27.55 -30.98
N GLU A 39 26.01 27.87 -30.87
CA GLU A 39 27.00 26.98 -30.31
C GLU A 39 26.72 26.65 -28.83
N GLN A 40 26.19 27.62 -28.07
CA GLN A 40 25.74 27.37 -26.68
C GLN A 40 24.53 26.46 -26.62
N GLU A 41 23.54 26.63 -27.50
CA GLU A 41 22.36 25.77 -27.59
C GLU A 41 22.75 24.35 -28.00
N ASP A 42 23.66 24.18 -28.96
CA ASP A 42 24.18 22.86 -29.37
C ASP A 42 24.93 22.17 -28.25
N THR A 43 25.83 22.89 -27.54
CA THR A 43 26.55 22.35 -26.40
C THR A 43 25.60 21.95 -25.26
N GLN A 44 24.55 22.72 -25.03
CA GLN A 44 23.54 22.39 -24.03
C GLN A 44 22.77 21.11 -24.43
N ALA A 45 22.42 20.97 -25.71
CA ALA A 45 21.76 19.76 -26.21
C ALA A 45 22.65 18.50 -26.06
N GLU A 46 23.98 18.65 -26.28
CA GLU A 46 24.95 17.54 -26.02
C GLU A 46 24.99 17.16 -24.53
N ILE A 47 24.98 18.14 -23.62
CA ILE A 47 24.96 17.92 -22.19
C ILE A 47 23.67 17.21 -21.79
N ASP A 48 22.51 17.69 -22.27
CA ASP A 48 21.21 17.11 -21.96
C ASP A 48 21.11 15.65 -22.45
N ALA A 49 21.62 15.35 -23.64
CA ALA A 49 21.70 14.00 -24.19
C ALA A 49 22.58 13.07 -23.35
N LEU A 50 23.75 13.55 -22.90
CA LEU A 50 24.63 12.78 -22.02
C LEU A 50 24.02 12.54 -20.65
N ASP A 51 23.31 13.50 -20.10
CA ASP A 51 22.60 13.35 -18.80
C ASP A 51 21.45 12.32 -18.90
N GLU A 52 20.75 12.28 -20.05
CA GLU A 52 19.72 11.26 -20.29
C GLU A 52 20.33 9.86 -20.44
N ILE A 53 21.42 9.72 -21.19
CA ILE A 53 22.16 8.45 -21.27
C ILE A 53 22.66 8.01 -19.91
N GLN A 54 23.22 8.93 -19.13
CA GLN A 54 23.68 8.64 -17.76
C GLN A 54 22.55 8.14 -16.86
N THR A 55 21.40 8.77 -16.96
CA THR A 55 20.21 8.37 -16.19
C THR A 55 19.78 6.94 -16.55
N MET A 56 19.71 6.62 -17.83
CA MET A 56 19.35 5.25 -18.26
C MET A 56 20.38 4.21 -17.88
N VAL A 57 21.67 4.56 -17.88
CA VAL A 57 22.74 3.67 -17.40
C VAL A 57 22.61 3.40 -15.90
N LEU A 58 22.27 4.40 -15.11
CA LEU A 58 22.03 4.22 -13.67
C LEU A 58 20.80 3.35 -13.41
N GLU A 59 19.71 3.53 -14.16
CA GLU A 59 18.52 2.66 -14.08
C GLU A 59 18.85 1.21 -14.48
N LEU A 60 19.66 1.02 -15.51
CA LEU A 60 20.15 -0.33 -15.89
C LEU A 60 21.03 -0.95 -14.80
N LEU A 61 21.86 -0.13 -14.16
CA LEU A 61 22.71 -0.59 -13.06
C LEU A 61 21.89 -1.04 -11.86
N ASP A 62 20.83 -0.29 -11.49
CA ASP A 62 19.90 -0.67 -10.43
C ASP A 62 19.24 -2.04 -10.70
N LEU A 63 18.81 -2.29 -11.95
CA LEU A 63 18.25 -3.59 -12.34
C LEU A 63 19.26 -4.73 -12.26
N VAL A 64 20.55 -4.46 -12.51
CA VAL A 64 21.62 -5.45 -12.40
C VAL A 64 22.02 -5.71 -10.95
N ASP A 65 21.86 -4.73 -10.07
CA ASP A 65 22.22 -4.83 -8.65
C ASP A 65 21.39 -5.89 -7.93
N ASP A 66 20.13 -6.11 -8.35
CA ASP A 66 19.27 -7.19 -7.85
C ASP A 66 19.83 -8.60 -8.13
N PHE A 67 20.74 -8.72 -9.09
CA PHE A 67 21.44 -9.97 -9.45
C PHE A 67 22.84 -10.08 -8.81
N ASP A 68 23.26 -9.11 -8.00
CA ASP A 68 24.57 -9.15 -7.35
C ASP A 68 24.55 -10.12 -6.17
N LEU A 69 25.31 -11.20 -6.33
CA LEU A 69 25.47 -12.26 -5.32
C LEU A 69 26.44 -11.91 -4.18
N PHE A 70 27.13 -10.77 -4.24
CA PHE A 70 28.27 -10.48 -3.37
C PHE A 70 28.13 -9.24 -2.50
N THR A 71 27.35 -8.25 -2.91
CA THR A 71 27.25 -6.95 -2.22
C THR A 71 25.86 -6.63 -1.73
N SER A 72 24.82 -7.29 -2.24
CA SER A 72 23.44 -7.13 -1.80
C SER A 72 23.10 -8.14 -0.71
N ASP A 73 22.51 -7.68 0.39
CA ASP A 73 21.95 -8.54 1.45
C ASP A 73 20.70 -9.29 0.96
N THR A 74 20.10 -8.84 -0.16
CA THR A 74 18.97 -9.46 -0.84
C THR A 74 19.27 -9.58 -2.32
N ASN A 75 19.16 -10.79 -2.86
CA ASN A 75 19.28 -11.00 -4.30
C ASN A 75 18.06 -11.76 -4.83
N ILE A 76 17.76 -11.56 -6.10
CA ILE A 76 16.58 -12.12 -6.76
C ILE A 76 16.57 -13.67 -6.77
N PHE A 77 17.73 -14.31 -6.61
CA PHE A 77 17.85 -15.79 -6.58
C PHE A 77 17.47 -16.39 -5.22
N ASP A 78 17.39 -15.57 -4.17
CA ASP A 78 16.96 -15.99 -2.84
C ASP A 78 15.48 -15.73 -2.58
N GLU A 79 14.80 -15.08 -3.54
CA GLU A 79 13.36 -14.91 -3.47
C GLU A 79 12.65 -16.25 -3.54
N VAL A 80 11.62 -16.38 -2.70
CA VAL A 80 10.73 -17.54 -2.68
C VAL A 80 9.31 -17.12 -2.92
N SER A 81 8.57 -17.98 -3.58
CA SER A 81 7.13 -17.88 -3.74
C SER A 81 6.45 -18.97 -2.94
N ALA A 82 5.24 -18.71 -2.47
CA ALA A 82 4.47 -19.70 -1.75
C ALA A 82 3.10 -19.90 -2.42
N THR A 83 2.65 -21.14 -2.42
CA THR A 83 1.33 -21.53 -2.93
C THR A 83 0.59 -22.34 -1.88
N THR A 84 -0.76 -22.21 -1.83
CA THR A 84 -1.58 -22.97 -0.89
C THR A 84 -2.46 -23.96 -1.64
N THR A 85 -2.48 -25.21 -1.17
CA THR A 85 -3.46 -26.21 -1.55
C THR A 85 -4.42 -26.44 -0.38
N GLY A 86 -5.74 -26.45 -0.67
CA GLY A 86 -6.79 -26.42 0.35
C GLY A 86 -7.38 -25.03 0.52
N SER A 87 -8.41 -24.91 1.36
CA SER A 87 -9.15 -23.65 1.57
C SER A 87 -9.16 -23.19 3.04
N SER A 88 -8.56 -23.95 3.95
CA SER A 88 -8.63 -23.64 5.39
C SER A 88 -7.69 -22.52 5.82
N VAL A 89 -6.65 -22.22 5.04
CA VAL A 89 -5.74 -21.12 5.35
C VAL A 89 -5.41 -20.30 4.11
N SER A 90 -5.12 -19.02 4.34
CA SER A 90 -4.34 -18.17 3.46
C SER A 90 -3.01 -17.83 4.15
N PHE A 91 -2.04 -17.34 3.41
CA PHE A 91 -0.76 -16.91 3.98
C PHE A 91 -0.43 -15.51 3.51
N ASP A 92 0.44 -14.88 4.28
CA ASP A 92 1.09 -13.63 3.96
C ASP A 92 2.58 -13.78 4.32
N ALA A 93 3.45 -13.17 3.57
CA ALA A 93 4.87 -13.15 3.85
C ALA A 93 5.37 -11.72 3.63
N THR A 94 5.64 -11.04 4.72
CA THR A 94 6.19 -9.68 4.69
C THR A 94 7.69 -9.66 4.41
N ASP A 95 8.38 -10.77 4.66
CA ASP A 95 9.81 -10.95 4.43
C ASP A 95 10.05 -12.41 4.01
N THR A 96 10.42 -12.59 2.76
CA THR A 96 10.70 -13.91 2.17
C THR A 96 12.15 -14.34 2.35
N SER A 97 13.04 -13.44 2.77
CA SER A 97 14.50 -13.67 2.84
C SER A 97 14.92 -14.75 3.85
N ASN A 98 14.09 -15.02 4.87
CA ASN A 98 14.33 -16.03 5.89
C ASN A 98 13.52 -17.31 5.68
N MET A 99 12.80 -17.44 4.57
CA MET A 99 11.97 -18.62 4.28
C MET A 99 12.80 -19.67 3.55
N GLU A 100 12.79 -20.89 4.07
CA GLU A 100 13.42 -22.04 3.42
C GLU A 100 12.41 -22.75 2.49
N GLU A 101 12.90 -23.29 1.37
CA GLU A 101 12.09 -24.15 0.50
C GLU A 101 11.54 -25.35 1.27
N GLY A 102 10.28 -25.66 1.05
CA GLY A 102 9.65 -26.76 1.74
C GLY A 102 8.13 -26.73 1.71
N THR A 103 7.53 -27.56 2.52
CA THR A 103 6.09 -27.64 2.67
C THR A 103 5.70 -27.50 4.14
N VAL A 104 4.72 -26.66 4.41
CA VAL A 104 4.12 -26.48 5.75
C VAL A 104 2.71 -27.05 5.71
N SER A 105 2.47 -28.07 6.53
CA SER A 105 1.15 -28.69 6.68
C SER A 105 0.38 -28.00 7.80
N VAL A 106 -0.82 -27.47 7.49
CA VAL A 106 -1.66 -26.76 8.46
C VAL A 106 -3.00 -27.46 8.57
N LYS A 107 -3.38 -27.83 9.79
CA LYS A 107 -4.70 -28.35 10.12
C LYS A 107 -5.37 -27.41 11.12
N VAL A 108 -6.44 -26.76 10.70
CA VAL A 108 -7.30 -25.92 11.55
C VAL A 108 -8.44 -26.78 12.08
N THR A 109 -8.58 -26.87 13.39
CA THR A 109 -9.64 -27.63 14.05
C THR A 109 -10.69 -26.75 14.67
N GLN A 110 -10.38 -25.47 14.91
CA GLN A 110 -11.28 -24.47 15.45
C GLN A 110 -10.77 -23.08 15.06
N LEU A 111 -11.65 -22.19 14.64
CA LEU A 111 -11.32 -20.77 14.43
C LEU A 111 -11.48 -19.98 15.72
N ALA A 112 -10.64 -18.96 15.91
CA ALA A 112 -10.86 -17.96 16.94
C ALA A 112 -12.12 -17.16 16.64
N GLN A 113 -12.91 -16.91 17.68
CA GLN A 113 -14.20 -16.24 17.60
C GLN A 113 -14.30 -15.13 18.63
N LYS A 114 -15.00 -14.04 18.28
CA LYS A 114 -15.41 -12.99 19.23
C LYS A 114 -16.59 -13.48 20.05
N ASP A 115 -16.76 -12.93 21.24
CA ASP A 115 -17.99 -13.08 22.00
C ASP A 115 -19.05 -12.12 21.43
N VAL A 116 -20.28 -12.60 21.28
CA VAL A 116 -21.37 -11.82 20.71
C VAL A 116 -22.66 -12.05 21.49
N TYR A 117 -23.18 -10.96 22.06
CA TYR A 117 -24.49 -10.89 22.66
C TYR A 117 -25.41 -10.00 21.86
N GLN A 118 -26.70 -10.26 21.92
CA GLN A 118 -27.74 -9.39 21.35
C GLN A 118 -28.82 -9.08 22.40
N SER A 119 -29.44 -7.92 22.30
CA SER A 119 -30.59 -7.59 23.12
C SER A 119 -31.89 -8.24 22.60
N ASN A 120 -32.94 -8.19 23.38
CA ASN A 120 -34.31 -8.29 22.89
C ASN A 120 -34.58 -7.20 21.85
N THR A 121 -35.68 -7.33 21.09
CA THR A 121 -36.04 -6.36 20.05
C THR A 121 -36.40 -5.02 20.61
N ILE A 122 -35.93 -3.95 20.02
CA ILE A 122 -36.13 -2.55 20.32
C ILE A 122 -36.91 -1.97 19.15
N SER A 123 -38.03 -1.26 19.43
CA SER A 123 -38.86 -0.64 18.38
C SER A 123 -38.44 0.77 18.03
N ASP A 124 -37.78 1.48 18.95
CA ASP A 124 -37.33 2.87 18.78
C ASP A 124 -35.97 3.07 19.46
N THR A 125 -34.92 3.28 18.67
CA THR A 125 -33.54 3.45 19.15
C THR A 125 -33.32 4.79 19.85
N THR A 126 -34.22 5.76 19.61
CA THR A 126 -34.19 7.12 20.19
C THR A 126 -35.01 7.24 21.45
N ALA A 127 -35.76 6.18 21.82
CA ALA A 127 -36.55 6.18 23.07
C ALA A 127 -35.62 6.22 24.27
N THR A 128 -36.05 6.97 25.32
CA THR A 128 -35.34 6.95 26.61
C THR A 128 -35.54 5.61 27.28
N MET A 129 -34.46 5.06 27.76
CA MET A 129 -34.43 3.76 28.46
C MET A 129 -34.95 3.90 29.90
N ASP A 130 -35.36 2.78 30.46
CA ASP A 130 -35.59 2.69 31.89
C ASP A 130 -34.29 2.89 32.69
N SER A 131 -34.40 3.44 33.89
CA SER A 131 -33.23 3.66 34.75
C SER A 131 -32.68 2.33 35.24
N GLY A 132 -31.37 2.15 35.14
CA GLY A 132 -30.66 0.97 35.54
C GLY A 132 -29.21 0.99 35.11
N SER A 133 -28.58 -0.17 35.08
CA SER A 133 -27.18 -0.31 34.63
C SER A 133 -26.91 -1.64 33.98
N ILE A 134 -25.92 -1.64 33.08
CA ILE A 134 -25.34 -2.82 32.44
C ILE A 134 -23.88 -2.89 32.86
N SER A 135 -23.48 -4.00 33.48
CA SER A 135 -22.09 -4.28 33.85
C SER A 135 -21.53 -5.35 32.92
N ILE A 136 -20.42 -5.04 32.24
CA ILE A 136 -19.73 -5.95 31.33
C ILE A 136 -18.35 -6.24 31.88
N THR A 137 -18.06 -7.51 32.13
CA THR A 137 -16.74 -7.97 32.53
C THR A 137 -16.05 -8.62 31.33
N ILE A 138 -14.83 -8.20 31.04
CA ILE A 138 -13.95 -8.75 30.02
C ILE A 138 -12.51 -8.75 30.54
N ASP A 139 -11.78 -9.84 30.33
CA ASP A 139 -10.40 -10.03 30.82
C ASP A 139 -10.22 -9.70 32.31
N GLY A 140 -11.27 -9.97 33.11
CA GLY A 140 -11.30 -9.73 34.56
C GLY A 140 -11.54 -8.29 34.99
N GLU A 141 -11.70 -7.35 34.06
CA GLU A 141 -12.09 -5.97 34.33
C GLU A 141 -13.59 -5.75 34.10
N THR A 142 -14.25 -5.02 35.00
CA THR A 142 -15.69 -4.73 34.91
C THR A 142 -15.92 -3.26 34.58
N TYR A 143 -16.77 -3.04 33.59
CA TYR A 143 -17.19 -1.73 33.13
C TYR A 143 -18.69 -1.56 33.33
N ASP A 144 -19.09 -0.49 34.05
CA ASP A 144 -20.46 -0.18 34.37
C ASP A 144 -21.00 0.95 33.50
N PHE A 145 -22.15 0.71 32.89
CA PHE A 145 -22.83 1.65 32.01
C PHE A 145 -24.22 1.95 32.56
N SER A 146 -24.46 3.19 33.04
CA SER A 146 -25.79 3.64 33.47
C SER A 146 -26.67 3.90 32.26
N THR A 147 -27.95 3.53 32.36
CA THR A 147 -28.99 3.80 31.39
C THR A 147 -29.85 5.02 31.78
N ASP A 148 -29.62 5.65 32.94
CA ASP A 148 -30.36 6.77 33.44
C ASP A 148 -30.40 7.94 32.42
N ASP A 149 -31.61 8.37 32.08
CA ASP A 149 -31.87 9.48 31.16
C ASP A 149 -31.16 9.33 29.76
N LYS A 150 -30.89 8.11 29.32
CA LYS A 150 -30.24 7.85 28.03
C LYS A 150 -31.14 7.14 27.04
N THR A 151 -30.89 7.41 25.75
CA THR A 151 -31.45 6.64 24.66
C THR A 151 -30.52 5.44 24.37
N TYR A 152 -31.00 4.46 23.60
CA TYR A 152 -30.18 3.35 23.16
C TYR A 152 -28.96 3.81 22.34
N GLU A 153 -29.12 4.85 21.50
CA GLU A 153 -28.00 5.41 20.69
C GLU A 153 -26.94 6.05 21.59
N GLU A 154 -27.31 6.74 22.63
CA GLU A 154 -26.38 7.34 23.59
C GLU A 154 -25.65 6.30 24.41
N LEU A 155 -26.35 5.24 24.82
CA LEU A 155 -25.73 4.10 25.54
C LEU A 155 -24.70 3.39 24.64
N VAL A 156 -25.04 3.07 23.39
CA VAL A 156 -24.11 2.48 22.43
C VAL A 156 -22.88 3.38 22.19
N SER A 157 -23.13 4.69 22.05
CA SER A 157 -22.03 5.66 21.92
C SER A 157 -21.13 5.72 23.16
N GLN A 158 -21.69 5.51 24.35
CA GLN A 158 -20.93 5.44 25.60
C GLN A 158 -20.11 4.16 25.67
N MET A 159 -20.70 3.00 25.35
CA MET A 159 -20.05 1.70 25.39
C MET A 159 -18.87 1.64 24.40
N ASN A 160 -19.01 2.20 23.22
CA ASN A 160 -17.95 2.24 22.20
C ASN A 160 -16.76 3.17 22.54
N LYS A 161 -16.80 3.89 23.65
CA LYS A 161 -15.60 4.57 24.18
C LYS A 161 -14.63 3.59 24.86
N ASN A 162 -15.11 2.40 25.16
CA ASN A 162 -14.27 1.30 25.64
C ASN A 162 -13.70 0.53 24.43
N ASN A 163 -12.38 0.52 24.31
CA ASN A 163 -11.68 -0.12 23.17
C ASN A 163 -11.81 -1.65 23.16
N GLN A 164 -12.29 -2.27 24.24
CA GLN A 164 -12.49 -3.72 24.33
C GLN A 164 -13.88 -4.15 23.84
N LEU A 165 -14.76 -3.22 23.55
CA LEU A 165 -16.14 -3.47 23.13
C LEU A 165 -16.40 -2.89 21.74
N GLU A 166 -17.20 -3.59 20.96
CA GLU A 166 -17.80 -3.13 19.71
C GLU A 166 -19.32 -3.29 19.83
N VAL A 167 -20.04 -2.18 19.91
CA VAL A 167 -21.49 -2.18 20.16
C VAL A 167 -22.20 -1.48 19.00
N THR A 168 -23.22 -2.13 18.45
CA THR A 168 -24.03 -1.60 17.33
C THR A 168 -25.51 -1.75 17.60
N LEU A 169 -26.31 -0.93 16.91
CA LEU A 169 -27.76 -1.10 16.80
C LEU A 169 -28.06 -1.63 15.40
N GLU A 170 -28.44 -2.90 15.32
CA GLU A 170 -28.71 -3.58 14.04
C GLU A 170 -30.21 -3.60 13.77
N GLN A 171 -30.62 -3.15 12.59
CA GLN A 171 -32.01 -3.28 12.16
C GLN A 171 -32.25 -4.71 11.67
N VAL A 172 -33.09 -5.45 12.40
CA VAL A 172 -33.39 -6.86 12.14
C VAL A 172 -34.78 -7.07 11.47
N GLY A 173 -35.55 -5.99 11.33
CA GLY A 173 -36.86 -6.00 10.68
C GLY A 173 -37.43 -4.60 10.54
N ASP A 174 -38.63 -4.48 9.99
CA ASP A 174 -39.33 -3.17 9.94
C ASP A 174 -39.57 -2.67 11.36
N GLU A 175 -39.05 -1.47 11.68
CA GLU A 175 -39.13 -0.85 13.03
C GLU A 175 -38.70 -1.82 14.16
N SER A 176 -37.72 -2.69 13.87
CA SER A 176 -37.22 -3.69 14.82
C SER A 176 -35.71 -3.69 14.81
N TYR A 177 -35.12 -3.37 15.95
CA TYR A 177 -33.68 -3.24 16.16
C TYR A 177 -33.22 -4.16 17.27
N ARG A 178 -31.93 -4.49 17.28
CA ARG A 178 -31.25 -5.15 18.40
C ARG A 178 -29.96 -4.43 18.70
N MET A 179 -29.64 -4.28 19.96
CA MET A 179 -28.30 -3.89 20.38
C MET A 179 -27.42 -5.15 20.37
N VAL A 180 -26.35 -5.09 19.60
CA VAL A 180 -25.37 -6.18 19.48
C VAL A 180 -24.09 -5.73 20.16
N ILE A 181 -23.65 -6.52 21.15
CA ILE A 181 -22.43 -6.28 21.93
C ILE A 181 -21.44 -7.37 21.58
N LYS A 182 -20.25 -6.96 21.10
CA LYS A 182 -19.16 -7.87 20.73
C LYS A 182 -17.90 -7.50 21.51
N SER A 183 -17.07 -8.50 21.81
CA SER A 183 -15.68 -8.22 22.18
C SER A 183 -14.94 -7.63 20.97
N SER A 184 -14.03 -6.68 21.17
CA SER A 184 -13.25 -6.08 20.07
C SER A 184 -12.30 -7.08 19.45
N GLU A 185 -11.76 -8.00 20.27
CA GLU A 185 -10.85 -9.05 19.87
C GLU A 185 -11.48 -10.43 20.01
N SER A 186 -11.01 -11.41 19.25
CA SER A 186 -11.38 -12.81 19.37
C SER A 186 -10.57 -13.49 20.48
N GLY A 187 -10.96 -14.73 20.83
CA GLY A 187 -10.23 -15.54 21.79
C GLY A 187 -10.92 -15.64 23.15
N SER A 188 -10.72 -16.76 23.83
CA SER A 188 -11.40 -17.10 25.09
C SER A 188 -11.12 -16.12 26.24
N ALA A 189 -10.00 -15.41 26.23
CA ALA A 189 -9.70 -14.37 27.22
C ALA A 189 -10.63 -13.14 27.06
N ASN A 190 -11.18 -12.92 25.87
CA ASN A 190 -12.10 -11.84 25.57
C ASN A 190 -13.59 -12.22 25.71
N ALA A 191 -13.87 -13.30 26.42
CA ALA A 191 -15.24 -13.68 26.77
C ALA A 191 -15.89 -12.58 27.62
N LEU A 192 -17.13 -12.23 27.28
CA LEU A 192 -17.93 -11.24 27.99
C LEU A 192 -18.76 -11.93 29.06
N THR A 193 -18.86 -11.30 30.23
CA THR A 193 -19.88 -11.63 31.20
C THR A 193 -20.73 -10.36 31.39
N ILE A 194 -22.02 -10.46 31.08
CA ILE A 194 -22.94 -9.31 31.13
C ILE A 194 -23.91 -9.54 32.27
N THR A 195 -24.12 -8.50 33.09
CA THR A 195 -25.16 -8.46 34.10
C THR A 195 -25.96 -7.17 34.00
N GLN A 196 -27.26 -7.26 34.29
CA GLN A 196 -28.20 -6.15 34.22
C GLN A 196 -28.78 -5.87 35.62
N THR A 197 -28.93 -4.60 35.98
CA THR A 197 -29.54 -4.16 37.24
C THR A 197 -30.60 -3.14 36.97
N ASP A 198 -31.80 -3.39 37.51
CA ASP A 198 -32.98 -2.54 37.37
C ASP A 198 -33.45 -2.26 35.92
N ILE A 199 -32.86 -2.97 34.93
CA ILE A 199 -33.25 -2.97 33.51
C ILE A 199 -33.14 -4.39 32.97
N ASP A 200 -34.01 -4.73 32.00
CA ASP A 200 -33.96 -6.03 31.31
C ASP A 200 -34.00 -5.82 29.79
N LEU A 201 -32.85 -5.99 29.15
CA LEU A 201 -32.71 -5.99 27.70
C LEU A 201 -32.57 -7.39 27.13
N GLY A 202 -32.72 -8.43 27.95
CA GLY A 202 -32.54 -9.82 27.58
C GLY A 202 -31.07 -10.23 27.34
N LEU A 203 -30.09 -9.44 27.81
CA LEU A 203 -28.66 -9.73 27.59
C LEU A 203 -28.15 -10.90 28.44
N GLU A 204 -28.89 -11.30 29.49
CA GLU A 204 -28.57 -12.45 30.32
C GLU A 204 -29.25 -13.74 29.83
N ASP A 205 -30.10 -13.65 28.81
CA ASP A 205 -30.76 -14.82 28.23
C ASP A 205 -29.77 -15.66 27.41
N GLU A 206 -29.72 -16.98 27.64
CA GLU A 206 -28.83 -17.87 26.88
C GLU A 206 -29.06 -17.81 25.37
N ASP A 207 -30.31 -17.64 24.92
CA ASP A 207 -30.67 -17.51 23.51
C ASP A 207 -30.12 -16.22 22.87
N ASN A 208 -29.73 -15.25 23.65
CA ASN A 208 -29.18 -13.98 23.23
C ASN A 208 -27.62 -13.96 23.28
N HIS A 209 -26.99 -15.00 23.81
CA HIS A 209 -25.55 -15.23 23.63
C HIS A 209 -25.32 -15.93 22.31
N VAL A 210 -25.12 -15.16 21.24
CA VAL A 210 -25.13 -15.61 19.84
C VAL A 210 -23.86 -16.39 19.47
N LEU A 211 -22.70 -15.92 19.92
CA LEU A 211 -21.41 -16.56 19.70
C LEU A 211 -20.59 -16.50 20.99
N THR A 212 -19.94 -17.60 21.32
CA THR A 212 -19.03 -17.69 22.47
C THR A 212 -17.59 -17.46 22.02
N ALA A 213 -16.86 -16.64 22.75
CA ALA A 213 -15.45 -16.39 22.50
C ALA A 213 -14.63 -17.69 22.60
N GLN A 214 -13.81 -17.94 21.60
CA GLN A 214 -12.94 -19.12 21.59
C GLN A 214 -11.63 -18.84 20.86
N ASN A 215 -10.60 -19.61 21.18
CA ASN A 215 -9.30 -19.53 20.57
C ASN A 215 -9.25 -20.28 19.23
N LEU A 216 -8.34 -19.88 18.34
CA LEU A 216 -7.88 -20.71 17.23
C LEU A 216 -7.17 -21.94 17.80
N LEU A 217 -7.52 -23.11 17.30
CA LEU A 217 -6.78 -24.36 17.51
C LEU A 217 -6.31 -24.88 16.16
N ALA A 218 -4.99 -24.91 15.97
CA ALA A 218 -4.37 -25.37 14.74
C ALA A 218 -3.16 -26.24 15.04
N THR A 219 -2.90 -27.23 14.20
CA THR A 219 -1.67 -28.01 14.19
C THR A 219 -0.87 -27.65 12.95
N ILE A 220 0.35 -27.17 13.13
CA ILE A 220 1.26 -26.79 12.04
C ILE A 220 2.49 -27.69 12.12
N ASP A 221 2.74 -28.49 11.07
CA ASP A 221 3.83 -29.49 11.02
C ASP A 221 3.89 -30.41 12.25
N GLY A 222 2.70 -30.75 12.80
CA GLY A 222 2.57 -31.61 13.97
C GLY A 222 2.72 -30.90 15.32
N ILE A 223 2.91 -29.57 15.31
CA ILE A 223 2.97 -28.74 16.53
C ILE A 223 1.61 -28.08 16.73
N ASP A 224 1.06 -28.19 17.94
CA ASP A 224 -0.22 -27.61 18.29
C ASP A 224 -0.06 -26.14 18.68
N TYR A 225 -0.90 -25.29 18.09
CA TYR A 225 -1.00 -23.86 18.34
C TYR A 225 -2.37 -23.51 18.88
N GLU A 226 -2.39 -22.73 19.95
CA GLU A 226 -3.56 -22.07 20.49
C GLU A 226 -3.33 -20.57 20.48
N LYS A 227 -4.19 -19.81 19.76
CA LYS A 227 -4.06 -18.37 19.60
C LYS A 227 -5.41 -17.69 19.79
N SER A 228 -5.39 -16.48 20.33
CA SER A 228 -6.61 -15.66 20.48
C SER A 228 -7.11 -15.10 19.14
N SER A 229 -6.30 -15.08 18.09
CA SER A 229 -6.65 -14.59 16.75
C SER A 229 -6.48 -15.69 15.71
N ASN A 230 -7.11 -15.51 14.53
CA ASN A 230 -6.99 -16.43 13.39
C ASN A 230 -5.67 -16.26 12.62
N GLN A 231 -4.61 -15.84 13.31
CA GLN A 231 -3.30 -15.61 12.71
C GLN A 231 -2.20 -16.27 13.55
N VAL A 232 -1.31 -16.99 12.86
CA VAL A 232 -0.09 -17.56 13.45
C VAL A 232 1.10 -17.06 12.66
N THR A 233 2.04 -16.42 13.33
CA THR A 233 3.33 -16.02 12.74
C THR A 233 4.38 -17.03 13.15
N LEU A 234 5.03 -17.66 12.17
CA LEU A 234 6.15 -18.57 12.38
C LEU A 234 7.47 -17.80 12.50
N GLU A 235 8.48 -18.42 13.10
CA GLU A 235 9.82 -17.82 13.24
C GLU A 235 10.50 -17.55 11.88
N SER A 236 10.09 -18.27 10.84
CA SER A 236 10.52 -18.03 9.45
C SER A 236 9.94 -16.75 8.81
N GLY A 237 9.07 -16.01 9.52
CA GLY A 237 8.38 -14.84 8.96
C GLY A 237 7.09 -15.17 8.21
N LEU A 238 6.77 -16.44 8.00
CA LEU A 238 5.49 -16.86 7.39
C LEU A 238 4.33 -16.56 8.33
N ILE A 239 3.35 -15.80 7.82
CA ILE A 239 2.11 -15.47 8.51
C ILE A 239 0.99 -16.32 7.93
N ILE A 240 0.46 -17.24 8.74
CA ILE A 240 -0.65 -18.11 8.39
C ILE A 240 -1.94 -17.52 8.94
N LYS A 241 -2.94 -17.31 8.06
CA LYS A 241 -4.27 -16.83 8.44
C LYS A 241 -5.27 -17.97 8.25
N ALA A 242 -5.84 -18.46 9.34
CA ALA A 242 -6.91 -19.44 9.30
C ALA A 242 -8.21 -18.76 8.84
N VAL A 243 -8.88 -19.34 7.85
CA VAL A 243 -10.11 -18.81 7.25
C VAL A 243 -11.28 -19.79 7.36
N ASP A 244 -10.98 -21.09 7.51
CA ASP A 244 -11.99 -22.15 7.68
C ASP A 244 -11.36 -23.33 8.44
N GLU A 245 -12.17 -24.23 8.96
CA GLU A 245 -11.71 -25.50 9.51
C GLU A 245 -11.32 -26.46 8.36
N GLY A 246 -10.26 -27.22 8.56
CA GLY A 246 -9.79 -28.15 7.54
C GLY A 246 -8.28 -28.31 7.51
N THR A 247 -7.79 -28.88 6.42
CA THR A 247 -6.35 -29.07 6.20
C THR A 247 -5.91 -28.40 4.90
N SER A 248 -4.84 -27.65 4.97
CA SER A 248 -4.17 -27.02 3.83
C SER A 248 -2.67 -27.30 3.89
N THR A 249 -2.02 -27.23 2.74
CA THR A 249 -0.56 -27.31 2.65
C THR A 249 -0.07 -26.06 1.95
N ILE A 250 0.90 -25.37 2.56
CA ILE A 250 1.62 -24.25 1.97
C ILE A 250 2.92 -24.82 1.42
N THR A 251 3.18 -24.64 0.13
CA THR A 251 4.41 -25.04 -0.54
C THR A 251 5.23 -23.79 -0.83
N ILE A 252 6.47 -23.76 -0.37
CA ILE A 252 7.42 -22.67 -0.55
C ILE A 252 8.46 -23.17 -1.52
N GLU A 253 8.63 -22.47 -2.64
CA GLU A 253 9.55 -22.80 -3.72
C GLU A 253 10.33 -21.54 -4.14
N LYS A 254 11.48 -21.71 -4.76
CA LYS A 254 12.23 -20.59 -5.35
C LYS A 254 11.39 -19.87 -6.38
N ASP A 255 11.42 -18.54 -6.36
CA ASP A 255 10.70 -17.73 -7.34
C ASP A 255 11.53 -17.57 -8.63
N ASN A 256 11.48 -18.61 -9.47
CA ASN A 256 12.11 -18.54 -10.78
C ASN A 256 11.43 -17.57 -11.75
N ALA A 257 10.18 -17.16 -11.48
CA ALA A 257 9.46 -16.21 -12.33
C ALA A 257 10.03 -14.79 -12.15
N SER A 258 10.31 -14.37 -10.91
CA SER A 258 10.99 -13.10 -10.63
C SER A 258 12.37 -13.03 -11.29
N VAL A 259 13.14 -14.12 -11.26
CA VAL A 259 14.46 -14.19 -11.93
C VAL A 259 14.30 -13.99 -13.44
N VAL A 260 13.33 -14.66 -14.07
CA VAL A 260 13.09 -14.54 -15.51
C VAL A 260 12.63 -13.13 -15.87
N GLU A 261 11.70 -12.57 -15.09
CA GLU A 261 11.21 -11.20 -15.29
C GLU A 261 12.34 -10.17 -15.13
N GLY A 262 13.18 -10.32 -14.11
CA GLY A 262 14.34 -9.45 -13.92
C GLY A 262 15.31 -9.48 -15.10
N ILE A 263 15.62 -10.66 -15.65
CA ILE A 263 16.47 -10.79 -16.86
C ILE A 263 15.82 -10.10 -18.07
N VAL A 264 14.51 -10.25 -18.26
CA VAL A 264 13.77 -9.58 -19.34
C VAL A 264 13.85 -8.07 -19.17
N ASN A 265 13.61 -7.55 -17.95
CA ASN A 265 13.68 -6.12 -17.66
C ASN A 265 15.09 -5.53 -17.95
N ILE A 266 16.16 -6.26 -17.61
CA ILE A 266 17.54 -5.86 -17.96
C ILE A 266 17.71 -5.80 -19.48
N ALA A 267 17.23 -6.83 -20.22
CA ALA A 267 17.34 -6.87 -21.66
C ALA A 267 16.56 -5.76 -22.35
N ASP A 268 15.35 -5.48 -21.88
CA ASP A 268 14.50 -4.42 -22.41
C ASP A 268 15.13 -3.04 -22.14
N LYS A 269 15.62 -2.81 -20.90
CA LYS A 269 16.28 -1.55 -20.54
C LYS A 269 17.58 -1.35 -21.32
N TYR A 270 18.34 -2.42 -21.57
CA TYR A 270 19.52 -2.36 -22.42
C TYR A 270 19.15 -1.97 -23.87
N ASN A 271 18.08 -2.54 -24.43
CA ASN A 271 17.61 -2.20 -25.76
C ASN A 271 17.15 -0.73 -25.84
N GLU A 272 16.40 -0.25 -24.83
CA GLU A 272 16.02 1.16 -24.72
C GLU A 272 17.26 2.09 -24.72
N LEU A 273 18.27 1.74 -23.94
CA LEU A 273 19.54 2.50 -23.91
C LEU A 273 20.22 2.51 -25.27
N VAL A 274 20.28 1.36 -25.95
CA VAL A 274 20.86 1.26 -27.30
C VAL A 274 20.08 2.13 -28.30
N ASP A 275 18.76 2.10 -28.25
CA ASP A 275 17.91 2.90 -29.11
C ASP A 275 18.08 4.40 -28.82
N LEU A 276 18.16 4.80 -27.57
CA LEU A 276 18.45 6.18 -27.18
C LEU A 276 19.80 6.65 -27.71
N VAL A 277 20.86 5.88 -27.48
CA VAL A 277 22.22 6.20 -27.99
C VAL A 277 22.22 6.30 -29.50
N ASN A 278 21.54 5.37 -30.19
CA ASN A 278 21.43 5.41 -31.66
C ASN A 278 20.66 6.63 -32.15
N SER A 279 19.63 7.07 -31.44
CA SER A 279 18.88 8.28 -31.81
C SER A 279 19.74 9.54 -31.76
N TYR A 280 20.68 9.60 -30.81
CA TYR A 280 21.62 10.71 -30.69
C TYR A 280 22.82 10.63 -31.64
N ILE A 281 23.18 9.43 -32.09
CA ILE A 281 24.34 9.23 -33.01
C ILE A 281 23.91 9.12 -34.46
N LEU A 282 22.81 8.43 -34.75
CA LEU A 282 22.39 8.08 -36.09
C LEU A 282 21.22 8.92 -36.59
N GLY A 283 20.70 9.87 -35.77
CA GLY A 283 19.45 10.60 -35.94
C GLY A 283 19.06 10.82 -37.40
N ASP A 284 17.76 10.66 -37.70
CA ASP A 284 17.18 10.95 -38.99
C ASP A 284 17.24 12.47 -39.22
N ASP A 285 18.21 12.91 -40.06
CA ASP A 285 18.34 14.26 -40.62
C ASP A 285 18.60 15.45 -39.65
N GLU A 286 19.80 15.98 -39.68
CA GLU A 286 20.27 17.34 -39.30
C GLU A 286 20.26 17.73 -37.81
N GLU A 287 19.77 16.91 -36.85
CA GLU A 287 19.73 17.27 -35.42
C GLU A 287 20.23 16.14 -34.50
N SER A 288 21.26 15.39 -34.83
CA SER A 288 21.79 14.46 -33.83
C SER A 288 22.72 15.19 -32.86
N ALA A 289 22.32 15.24 -31.56
CA ALA A 289 22.98 16.03 -30.54
C ALA A 289 24.43 15.60 -30.23
N LEU A 290 24.86 14.39 -30.62
CA LEU A 290 26.19 13.84 -30.33
C LEU A 290 27.10 13.69 -31.57
N ILE A 291 26.70 14.18 -32.75
CA ILE A 291 27.57 14.25 -33.93
C ILE A 291 27.95 15.70 -34.16
N SER A 292 29.10 16.12 -33.67
CA SER A 292 29.71 17.35 -34.13
C SER A 292 30.63 17.03 -35.32
N ASP A 293 30.51 17.80 -36.40
CA ASP A 293 31.43 17.80 -37.56
C ASP A 293 32.89 18.11 -37.17
#